data_bc054fcc9170486690ce2155c90a2708
#
_entry.id   bc054fcc9170486690ce2155c90a2708
#
_cell.length_a   1.000
_cell.length_b   1.000
_cell.length_c   1.000
_cell.angle_alpha   90.00
_cell.angle_beta   90.00
_cell.angle_gamma   90.00
#
_symmetry.space_group_name_H-M   'P 1'
#
loop_
_entity.id
_entity.type
_entity.pdbx_description
1 polymer ?
#
loop_
_entity_poly.entity_id
_entity_poly.type
_entity_poly.pdbx_seq_one_letter_code
_entity_poly.pdbx_strand_id
1 'polypeptide(L)'
;MIVPIADDLRRIAKGEILSDNWSRKIYSVDASNHTIIPSVIACPHDEYDIEKICQYSISKGIAITARGAGTGLLGQSLSDGIIIDFTKYMNKIIEIEDDYIVVQPGVVKGRLDNELKKRGKLFPPDPASSNYCTIGGMIANNSSGAHCLGYGSTIDFIEEISVVYSDGSFGYVRSNNEFDDKIAIFLRLLSPYVNLIHQRYPKVTKNSCGYRLDAVINSQKLAPQKIFAASEGTLGIVTSVKLKTLNIPLYSHLLVLGFEDLLSAMSVVPLISRFSPVALEMLDNTVIRHGDNTSRLSQTDGCLLFVEFAGDNHGEVERKYTHCVSKLSGKCNTLESVSDDKSRTKIWEARKNALNRIMKLTIGSRRPIGLIEDTVVNLNLLHDYTQYLQQMYMDNKLEYVMYGHVGNGNLHTRPLIDTCSPREVELIEGIAQEVFKTVIRNRGTITGEHGDGLVRVKYIESMYGSDIFSLFRDVKKLFDPKSIMNPGKKVI
;
A
#
# COMPACT_ATOMS: atom_id res chain seq x y z
N MET A 1 30.22 15.91 10.12
CA MET A 1 29.06 16.45 9.38
C MET A 1 27.72 16.34 10.14
N ILE A 2 27.52 15.37 11.04
CA ILE A 2 26.22 15.14 11.73
C ILE A 2 25.94 16.20 12.81
N VAL A 3 26.92 16.55 13.61
CA VAL A 3 26.77 17.51 14.74
C VAL A 3 26.31 18.89 14.24
N PRO A 4 26.88 19.46 13.18
CA PRO A 4 26.41 20.76 12.66
C PRO A 4 24.94 20.74 12.20
N ILE A 5 24.48 19.65 11.54
CA ILE A 5 23.10 19.53 11.05
C ILE A 5 22.13 19.54 12.24
N ALA A 6 22.40 18.75 13.27
CA ALA A 6 21.53 18.65 14.44
C ALA A 6 21.43 19.98 15.20
N ASP A 7 22.56 20.67 15.37
CA ASP A 7 22.60 21.95 16.11
C ASP A 7 21.90 23.06 15.32
N ASP A 8 22.06 23.10 14.00
CA ASP A 8 21.33 24.04 13.15
C ASP A 8 19.82 23.80 13.22
N LEU A 9 19.37 22.55 13.12
CA LEU A 9 17.94 22.21 13.22
C LEU A 9 17.35 22.55 14.59
N ARG A 10 18.08 22.33 15.70
CA ARG A 10 17.64 22.72 17.05
C ARG A 10 17.44 24.23 17.23
N ARG A 11 18.10 25.06 16.41
CA ARG A 11 17.94 26.53 16.45
C ARG A 11 16.71 27.00 15.69
N ILE A 12 16.24 26.26 14.70
CA ILE A 12 15.19 26.69 13.77
C ILE A 12 13.85 25.99 13.99
N ALA A 13 13.84 24.76 14.50
CA ALA A 13 12.64 23.98 14.76
C ALA A 13 12.35 23.90 16.28
N LYS A 14 11.07 23.94 16.64
CA LYS A 14 10.60 23.75 18.03
C LYS A 14 10.57 22.28 18.42
N GLY A 15 10.41 21.41 17.43
CA GLY A 15 10.32 19.97 17.60
C GLY A 15 11.64 19.34 18.05
N GLU A 16 11.57 18.09 18.47
CA GLU A 16 12.73 17.38 18.97
C GLU A 16 13.66 16.95 17.84
N ILE A 17 14.97 17.09 18.04
CA ILE A 17 16.01 16.71 17.09
C ILE A 17 16.89 15.63 17.73
N LEU A 18 16.80 14.39 17.19
CA LEU A 18 17.56 13.24 17.66
C LEU A 18 18.76 13.00 16.73
N SER A 19 19.95 12.94 17.28
CA SER A 19 21.20 12.76 16.52
C SER A 19 22.19 11.80 17.17
N ASP A 20 21.81 11.21 18.30
CA ASP A 20 22.62 10.20 18.98
C ASP A 20 22.63 8.88 18.18
N ASN A 21 23.67 8.07 18.40
CA ASN A 21 23.86 6.84 17.66
C ASN A 21 22.73 5.82 17.86
N TRP A 22 22.10 5.81 19.04
CA TRP A 22 21.02 4.87 19.34
C TRP A 22 19.76 5.22 18.58
N SER A 23 19.32 6.46 18.63
CA SER A 23 18.18 6.95 17.86
C SER A 23 18.36 6.72 16.35
N ARG A 24 19.52 7.10 15.80
CA ARG A 24 19.84 6.87 14.39
C ARG A 24 19.80 5.38 14.00
N LYS A 25 20.23 4.48 14.88
CA LYS A 25 20.16 3.04 14.65
C LYS A 25 18.72 2.52 14.67
N ILE A 26 17.86 3.03 15.55
CA ILE A 26 16.43 2.68 15.57
C ILE A 26 15.76 3.09 14.25
N TYR A 27 16.04 4.29 13.76
CA TYR A 27 15.46 4.78 12.52
C TYR A 27 16.15 4.30 11.23
N SER A 28 17.22 3.51 11.35
CA SER A 28 17.93 2.95 10.19
C SER A 28 17.20 1.78 9.53
N VAL A 29 16.16 1.25 10.14
CA VAL A 29 15.38 0.10 9.67
C VAL A 29 13.90 0.45 9.57
N ASP A 30 13.18 -0.22 8.69
CA ASP A 30 11.74 -0.29 8.61
C ASP A 30 11.29 -1.77 8.51
N ALA A 31 10.10 -2.06 8.01
CA ALA A 31 9.67 -3.45 7.84
C ALA A 31 10.27 -4.12 6.57
N SER A 32 11.14 -3.45 5.83
CA SER A 32 11.88 -4.01 4.70
C SER A 32 13.16 -4.73 5.14
N ASN A 33 13.86 -5.31 4.19
CA ASN A 33 15.18 -5.94 4.40
C ASN A 33 16.35 -4.95 4.26
N HIS A 34 16.09 -3.64 4.14
CA HIS A 34 17.10 -2.60 3.96
C HIS A 34 17.49 -1.96 5.30
N THR A 35 18.72 -1.46 5.35
CA THR A 35 19.23 -0.67 6.48
C THR A 35 19.96 0.55 5.93
N ILE A 36 19.51 1.76 6.29
CA ILE A 36 20.14 3.03 5.92
C ILE A 36 20.17 3.92 7.15
N ILE A 37 21.35 4.28 7.63
CA ILE A 37 21.50 5.08 8.85
C ILE A 37 21.26 6.56 8.53
N PRO A 38 20.22 7.20 9.08
CA PRO A 38 19.95 8.61 8.84
C PRO A 38 21.00 9.53 9.50
N SER A 39 21.19 10.71 8.96
CA SER A 39 22.02 11.74 9.59
C SER A 39 21.38 12.26 10.88
N VAL A 40 20.10 12.60 10.84
CA VAL A 40 19.33 13.20 11.94
C VAL A 40 17.87 12.79 11.83
N ILE A 41 17.18 12.69 12.96
CA ILE A 41 15.72 12.54 13.04
C ILE A 41 15.12 13.84 13.59
N ALA A 42 14.13 14.40 12.91
CA ALA A 42 13.37 15.57 13.36
C ALA A 42 11.93 15.14 13.65
N CYS A 43 11.41 15.46 14.84
CA CYS A 43 10.03 15.23 15.24
C CYS A 43 9.31 16.59 15.30
N PRO A 44 8.70 17.08 14.19
CA PRO A 44 8.11 18.41 14.13
C PRO A 44 6.88 18.53 15.02
N HIS A 45 6.66 19.70 15.61
CA HIS A 45 5.45 20.03 16.37
C HIS A 45 4.30 20.46 15.46
N ASP A 46 4.62 21.15 14.37
CA ASP A 46 3.66 21.74 13.45
C ASP A 46 4.25 21.87 12.02
N GLU A 47 3.46 22.39 11.10
CA GLU A 47 3.87 22.61 9.71
C GLU A 47 4.97 23.68 9.56
N TYR A 48 5.09 24.62 10.50
CA TYR A 48 6.15 25.63 10.45
C TYR A 48 7.53 25.03 10.77
N ASP A 49 7.59 24.02 11.61
CA ASP A 49 8.82 23.26 11.81
C ASP A 49 9.24 22.59 10.50
N ILE A 50 8.28 21.99 9.79
CA ILE A 50 8.52 21.31 8.51
C ILE A 50 8.98 22.32 7.45
N GLU A 51 8.32 23.49 7.35
CA GLU A 51 8.74 24.60 6.49
C GLU A 51 10.23 24.91 6.67
N LYS A 52 10.65 25.16 7.91
CA LYS A 52 12.03 25.50 8.23
C LYS A 52 13.01 24.38 7.93
N ILE A 53 12.63 23.13 8.20
CA ILE A 53 13.44 21.96 7.86
C ILE A 53 13.62 21.86 6.34
N CYS A 54 12.55 22.07 5.55
CA CYS A 54 12.62 22.07 4.09
C CYS A 54 13.53 23.19 3.57
N GLN A 55 13.37 24.43 4.07
CA GLN A 55 14.22 25.58 3.70
C GLN A 55 15.69 25.34 4.05
N TYR A 56 15.98 24.79 5.22
CA TYR A 56 17.32 24.39 5.61
C TYR A 56 17.89 23.34 4.66
N SER A 57 17.12 22.27 4.40
CA SER A 57 17.55 21.13 3.59
C SER A 57 17.83 21.54 2.15
N ILE A 58 16.98 22.37 1.54
CA ILE A 58 17.20 22.87 0.17
C ILE A 58 18.44 23.77 0.09
N SER A 59 18.73 24.55 1.16
CA SER A 59 19.91 25.41 1.22
C SER A 59 21.22 24.62 1.35
N LYS A 60 21.16 23.42 1.95
CA LYS A 60 22.32 22.55 2.20
C LYS A 60 22.42 21.37 1.24
N GLY A 61 21.42 21.13 0.40
CA GLY A 61 21.36 19.95 -0.48
C GLY A 61 21.25 18.64 0.32
N ILE A 62 20.52 18.64 1.46
CA ILE A 62 20.35 17.46 2.32
C ILE A 62 19.00 16.82 2.02
N ALA A 63 18.98 15.50 1.84
CA ALA A 63 17.76 14.75 1.63
C ALA A 63 16.83 14.77 2.83
N ILE A 64 15.51 14.79 2.59
CA ILE A 64 14.45 14.69 3.60
C ILE A 64 13.57 13.49 3.29
N THR A 65 13.24 12.70 4.29
CA THR A 65 12.31 11.59 4.16
C THR A 65 11.25 11.64 5.24
N ALA A 66 10.00 11.80 4.85
CA ALA A 66 8.85 11.71 5.76
C ALA A 66 8.66 10.25 6.21
N ARG A 67 8.43 10.05 7.52
CA ARG A 67 8.27 8.73 8.11
C ARG A 67 7.07 8.69 9.06
N GLY A 68 6.20 7.72 8.88
CA GLY A 68 5.22 7.28 9.86
C GLY A 68 5.78 6.16 10.74
N ALA A 69 5.04 5.09 10.92
CA ALA A 69 5.46 3.97 11.79
C ALA A 69 6.52 3.03 11.17
N GLY A 70 7.01 3.28 9.95
CA GLY A 70 8.01 2.43 9.31
C GLY A 70 7.52 1.03 8.96
N THR A 71 6.23 0.86 8.66
CA THR A 71 5.62 -0.43 8.29
C THR A 71 5.74 -0.79 6.81
N GLY A 72 6.36 0.08 6.00
CA GLY A 72 6.61 -0.15 4.56
C GLY A 72 7.60 -1.29 4.34
N LEU A 73 7.38 -2.08 3.28
CA LEU A 73 8.11 -3.33 3.02
C LEU A 73 9.27 -3.16 2.01
N LEU A 74 9.44 -1.98 1.41
CA LEU A 74 10.35 -1.76 0.29
C LEU A 74 11.35 -0.61 0.54
N GLY A 75 11.54 -0.17 1.80
CA GLY A 75 12.50 0.86 2.17
C GLY A 75 12.07 2.29 1.86
N GLN A 76 10.75 2.56 1.70
CA GLN A 76 10.24 3.89 1.38
C GLN A 76 10.60 4.95 2.43
N SER A 77 10.67 4.56 3.70
CA SER A 77 10.90 5.45 4.84
C SER A 77 12.36 5.54 5.28
N LEU A 78 13.29 4.99 4.50
CA LEU A 78 14.72 4.97 4.79
C LEU A 78 15.49 6.02 3.98
N SER A 79 16.43 6.70 4.64
CA SER A 79 17.31 7.72 4.05
C SER A 79 18.55 7.91 4.90
N ASP A 80 19.63 8.38 4.30
CA ASP A 80 20.85 8.83 4.95
C ASP A 80 20.79 10.33 5.35
N GLY A 81 19.76 11.05 4.91
CA GLY A 81 19.50 12.46 5.21
C GLY A 81 18.76 12.67 6.53
N ILE A 82 17.79 13.60 6.51
CA ILE A 82 16.92 13.95 7.64
C ILE A 82 15.65 13.10 7.55
N ILE A 83 15.37 12.30 8.57
CA ILE A 83 14.07 11.63 8.74
C ILE A 83 13.14 12.57 9.50
N ILE A 84 11.93 12.83 8.95
CA ILE A 84 10.88 13.59 9.63
C ILE A 84 9.85 12.62 10.20
N ASP A 85 9.83 12.45 11.51
CA ASP A 85 8.90 11.53 12.21
C ASP A 85 7.65 12.27 12.69
N PHE A 86 6.49 11.81 12.19
CA PHE A 86 5.17 12.36 12.54
C PHE A 86 4.53 11.70 13.75
N THR A 87 5.05 10.56 14.21
CA THR A 87 4.35 9.74 15.21
C THR A 87 4.30 10.40 16.58
N LYS A 88 5.24 11.31 16.89
CA LYS A 88 5.39 11.89 18.22
C LYS A 88 4.45 13.06 18.50
N TYR A 89 4.35 14.02 17.61
CA TYR A 89 3.63 15.28 17.87
C TYR A 89 2.52 15.57 16.85
N MET A 90 2.70 15.21 15.57
CA MET A 90 1.71 15.46 14.51
C MET A 90 0.78 14.26 14.29
N ASN A 91 0.09 13.85 15.35
CA ASN A 91 -0.75 12.64 15.39
C ASN A 91 -2.17 12.93 15.94
N LYS A 92 -2.69 14.13 15.70
CA LYS A 92 -4.02 14.55 16.17
C LYS A 92 -5.11 14.18 15.16
N ILE A 93 -6.24 13.68 15.66
CA ILE A 93 -7.51 13.71 14.97
C ILE A 93 -8.06 15.12 15.20
N ILE A 94 -8.14 15.92 14.13
CA ILE A 94 -8.50 17.35 14.19
C ILE A 94 -10.02 17.49 14.23
N GLU A 95 -10.71 16.75 13.35
CA GLU A 95 -12.16 16.85 13.19
C GLU A 95 -12.74 15.48 12.80
N ILE A 96 -13.95 15.17 13.27
CA ILE A 96 -14.72 13.98 12.86
C ILE A 96 -16.16 14.44 12.62
N GLU A 97 -16.56 14.43 11.35
CA GLU A 97 -17.91 14.75 10.90
C GLU A 97 -18.63 13.49 10.37
N ASP A 98 -19.86 13.67 9.91
CA ASP A 98 -20.70 12.53 9.48
C ASP A 98 -20.17 11.82 8.24
N ASP A 99 -19.54 12.51 7.30
CA ASP A 99 -19.09 11.99 6.01
C ASP A 99 -17.59 12.14 5.79
N TYR A 100 -16.86 12.81 6.71
CA TYR A 100 -15.42 12.96 6.62
C TYR A 100 -14.71 13.07 7.98
N ILE A 101 -13.41 12.94 7.93
CA ILE A 101 -12.47 13.20 9.03
C ILE A 101 -11.33 14.09 8.55
N VAL A 102 -10.79 14.92 9.46
CA VAL A 102 -9.55 15.65 9.24
C VAL A 102 -8.52 15.17 10.24
N VAL A 103 -7.37 14.68 9.75
CA VAL A 103 -6.33 14.08 10.59
C VAL A 103 -4.95 14.53 10.19
N GLN A 104 -4.03 14.53 11.15
CA GLN A 104 -2.59 14.69 10.91
C GLN A 104 -1.95 13.36 10.47
N PRO A 105 -0.81 13.40 9.75
CA PRO A 105 -0.20 12.22 9.13
C PRO A 105 0.27 11.15 10.10
N GLY A 106 0.61 11.51 11.34
CA GLY A 106 1.05 10.57 12.38
C GLY A 106 -0.06 9.82 13.11
N VAL A 107 -1.34 10.07 12.78
CA VAL A 107 -2.47 9.32 13.36
C VAL A 107 -2.36 7.85 12.97
N VAL A 108 -2.35 6.96 13.97
CA VAL A 108 -2.36 5.51 13.76
C VAL A 108 -3.75 5.06 13.33
N LYS A 109 -3.82 4.26 12.25
CA LYS A 109 -5.08 3.77 11.67
C LYS A 109 -5.96 3.07 12.71
N GLY A 110 -5.41 2.17 13.52
CA GLY A 110 -6.17 1.45 14.55
C GLY A 110 -6.78 2.38 15.62
N ARG A 111 -6.09 3.48 15.98
CA ARG A 111 -6.66 4.51 16.87
C ARG A 111 -7.82 5.23 16.19
N LEU A 112 -7.66 5.58 14.91
CA LEU A 112 -8.72 6.22 14.14
C LEU A 112 -9.96 5.33 14.01
N ASP A 113 -9.77 4.04 13.71
CA ASP A 113 -10.87 3.07 13.61
C ASP A 113 -11.68 2.96 14.90
N ASN A 114 -10.99 2.96 16.04
CA ASN A 114 -11.66 2.93 17.34
C ASN A 114 -12.53 4.18 17.58
N GLU A 115 -12.09 5.36 17.16
CA GLU A 115 -12.87 6.60 17.29
C GLU A 115 -14.05 6.63 16.30
N LEU A 116 -13.85 6.19 15.06
CA LEU A 116 -14.91 6.13 14.05
C LEU A 116 -15.98 5.10 14.41
N LYS A 117 -15.58 3.94 14.92
CA LYS A 117 -16.52 2.87 15.34
C LYS A 117 -17.51 3.33 16.42
N LYS A 118 -17.11 4.20 17.34
CA LYS A 118 -18.00 4.79 18.36
C LYS A 118 -19.15 5.62 17.73
N ARG A 119 -18.98 6.06 16.50
CA ARG A 119 -19.93 6.86 15.71
C ARG A 119 -20.62 6.08 14.59
N GLY A 120 -20.43 4.75 14.54
CA GLY A 120 -20.98 3.89 13.49
C GLY A 120 -20.33 4.11 12.13
N LYS A 121 -19.11 4.67 12.09
CA LYS A 121 -18.37 5.03 10.88
C LYS A 121 -17.13 4.15 10.70
N LEU A 122 -16.63 4.10 9.47
CA LEU A 122 -15.34 3.46 9.13
C LEU A 122 -14.57 4.28 8.08
N PHE A 123 -13.25 4.15 8.13
CA PHE A 123 -12.34 4.47 7.04
C PHE A 123 -11.89 3.15 6.41
N PRO A 124 -12.42 2.78 5.23
CA PRO A 124 -12.38 1.40 4.74
C PRO A 124 -11.01 0.77 4.48
N PRO A 125 -9.98 1.50 3.96
CA PRO A 125 -8.68 0.87 3.70
C PRO A 125 -8.13 0.21 4.97
N ASP A 126 -7.88 -1.12 4.89
CA ASP A 126 -7.57 -1.98 6.04
C ASP A 126 -6.31 -2.83 5.85
N PRO A 127 -5.13 -2.21 5.62
CA PRO A 127 -3.90 -2.97 5.44
C PRO A 127 -3.60 -3.87 6.65
N ALA A 128 -2.87 -4.96 6.43
CA ALA A 128 -2.51 -5.90 7.50
C ALA A 128 -1.83 -5.21 8.70
N SER A 129 -1.14 -4.09 8.46
CA SER A 129 -0.50 -3.24 9.47
C SER A 129 -1.42 -2.23 10.16
N SER A 130 -2.75 -2.26 9.98
CA SER A 130 -3.72 -1.25 10.46
C SER A 130 -3.53 -0.83 11.92
N ASN A 131 -3.14 -1.77 12.79
CA ASN A 131 -2.93 -1.47 14.21
C ASN A 131 -1.71 -0.57 14.48
N TYR A 132 -0.83 -0.38 13.49
CA TYR A 132 0.47 0.29 13.64
C TYR A 132 0.71 1.38 12.60
N CYS A 133 0.28 1.18 11.34
CA CYS A 133 0.51 2.12 10.27
C CYS A 133 -0.17 3.47 10.53
N THR A 134 0.43 4.53 10.01
CA THR A 134 -0.10 5.90 10.14
C THR A 134 -0.82 6.32 8.86
N ILE A 135 -1.74 7.27 8.98
CA ILE A 135 -2.52 7.80 7.84
C ILE A 135 -1.59 8.41 6.78
N GLY A 136 -0.54 9.15 7.18
CA GLY A 136 0.45 9.69 6.23
C GLY A 136 1.18 8.59 5.45
N GLY A 137 1.54 7.47 6.12
CA GLY A 137 2.12 6.31 5.46
C GLY A 137 1.14 5.62 4.51
N MET A 138 -0.14 5.51 4.88
CA MET A 138 -1.18 4.95 4.02
C MET A 138 -1.39 5.78 2.75
N ILE A 139 -1.37 7.12 2.86
CA ILE A 139 -1.42 8.02 1.70
C ILE A 139 -0.18 7.82 0.83
N ALA A 140 1.01 7.87 1.43
CA ALA A 140 2.27 7.79 0.71
C ALA A 140 2.41 6.51 -0.13
N ASN A 141 1.88 5.37 0.34
CA ASN A 141 1.89 4.10 -0.38
C ASN A 141 0.60 3.81 -1.14
N ASN A 142 -0.47 4.61 -0.97
CA ASN A 142 -1.82 4.28 -1.43
C ASN A 142 -2.28 2.92 -0.90
N SER A 143 -2.11 2.71 0.40
CA SER A 143 -2.43 1.44 1.06
C SER A 143 -3.90 1.06 0.87
N SER A 144 -4.16 -0.24 0.79
CA SER A 144 -5.52 -0.78 0.66
C SER A 144 -5.80 -1.87 1.72
N GLY A 145 -5.91 -3.14 1.35
CA GLY A 145 -6.16 -4.26 2.24
C GLY A 145 -7.22 -5.21 1.73
N ALA A 146 -7.74 -6.06 2.61
CA ALA A 146 -8.65 -7.14 2.27
C ALA A 146 -9.99 -6.67 1.68
N HIS A 147 -10.50 -5.53 2.15
CA HIS A 147 -11.79 -4.98 1.72
C HIS A 147 -11.66 -3.99 0.54
N CYS A 148 -10.49 -3.91 -0.09
CA CYS A 148 -10.27 -3.05 -1.26
C CYS A 148 -11.20 -3.36 -2.43
N LEU A 149 -11.62 -4.63 -2.57
CA LEU A 149 -12.51 -5.05 -3.65
C LEU A 149 -13.85 -4.29 -3.61
N GLY A 150 -14.44 -4.14 -2.44
CA GLY A 150 -15.72 -3.44 -2.26
C GLY A 150 -15.59 -1.93 -2.07
N TYR A 151 -14.50 -1.46 -1.46
CA TYR A 151 -14.42 -0.07 -1.00
C TYR A 151 -13.32 0.76 -1.68
N GLY A 152 -12.33 0.14 -2.31
CA GLY A 152 -11.20 0.88 -2.91
C GLY A 152 -9.99 1.02 -1.99
N SER A 153 -9.05 1.87 -2.41
CA SER A 153 -7.76 2.15 -1.77
C SER A 153 -7.79 3.52 -1.09
N THR A 154 -6.74 3.88 -0.36
CA THR A 154 -6.63 5.19 0.32
C THR A 154 -6.88 6.38 -0.61
N ILE A 155 -6.41 6.34 -1.85
CA ILE A 155 -6.59 7.39 -2.87
C ILE A 155 -8.06 7.73 -3.15
N ASP A 156 -8.97 6.76 -2.96
CA ASP A 156 -10.40 6.93 -3.26
C ASP A 156 -11.13 7.75 -2.19
N PHE A 157 -10.50 7.91 -1.02
CA PHE A 157 -11.04 8.61 0.13
C PHE A 157 -10.43 9.99 0.37
N ILE A 158 -9.39 10.38 -0.38
CA ILE A 158 -8.73 11.69 -0.21
C ILE A 158 -9.58 12.80 -0.85
N GLU A 159 -10.08 13.72 -0.02
CA GLU A 159 -10.84 14.89 -0.46
C GLU A 159 -9.96 16.14 -0.54
N GLU A 160 -9.14 16.38 0.50
CA GLU A 160 -8.27 17.55 0.60
C GLU A 160 -6.94 17.17 1.27
N ILE A 161 -5.86 17.84 0.89
CA ILE A 161 -4.53 17.67 1.49
C ILE A 161 -3.91 19.03 1.76
N SER A 162 -3.39 19.21 2.97
CA SER A 162 -2.41 20.25 3.28
C SER A 162 -1.01 19.67 3.14
N VAL A 163 -0.11 20.39 2.49
CA VAL A 163 1.24 19.93 2.17
C VAL A 163 2.26 21.04 2.34
N VAL A 164 3.46 20.71 2.78
CA VAL A 164 4.65 21.55 2.68
C VAL A 164 5.49 21.06 1.50
N TYR A 165 5.74 21.94 0.52
CA TYR A 165 6.57 21.64 -0.64
C TYR A 165 8.07 21.68 -0.33
N SER A 166 8.91 21.26 -1.27
CA SER A 166 10.36 21.19 -1.06
C SER A 166 11.02 22.53 -0.75
N ASP A 167 10.45 23.63 -1.23
CA ASP A 167 10.90 25.02 -0.97
C ASP A 167 10.41 25.59 0.36
N GLY A 168 9.62 24.82 1.12
CA GLY A 168 8.98 25.24 2.37
C GLY A 168 7.64 25.96 2.19
N SER A 169 7.20 26.23 0.96
CA SER A 169 5.88 26.83 0.75
C SER A 169 4.75 25.87 1.09
N PHE A 170 3.61 26.44 1.54
CA PHE A 170 2.42 25.67 1.89
C PHE A 170 1.51 25.50 0.68
N GLY A 171 0.93 24.31 0.53
CA GLY A 171 -0.11 24.00 -0.44
C GLY A 171 -1.38 23.48 0.25
N TYR A 172 -2.53 23.88 -0.26
CA TYR A 172 -3.83 23.32 0.10
C TYR A 172 -4.50 22.82 -1.16
N VAL A 173 -4.60 21.51 -1.30
CA VAL A 173 -4.94 20.87 -2.57
C VAL A 173 -6.24 20.10 -2.44
N ARG A 174 -7.21 20.43 -3.30
CA ARG A 174 -8.55 19.83 -3.37
C ARG A 174 -9.12 19.85 -4.81
N SER A 175 -10.19 19.12 -5.01
CA SER A 175 -10.91 19.07 -6.31
C SER A 175 -11.85 20.26 -6.45
N ASN A 176 -11.32 21.44 -6.75
CA ASN A 176 -12.10 22.64 -7.07
C ASN A 176 -11.43 23.42 -8.22
N ASN A 177 -11.95 24.59 -8.56
CA ASN A 177 -11.38 25.43 -9.62
C ASN A 177 -10.32 26.43 -9.10
N GLU A 178 -10.08 26.46 -7.81
CA GLU A 178 -9.06 27.31 -7.16
C GLU A 178 -7.85 26.44 -6.80
N PHE A 179 -6.78 26.61 -7.54
CA PHE A 179 -5.52 25.87 -7.34
C PHE A 179 -4.41 26.86 -6.97
N ASP A 180 -3.50 26.42 -6.11
CA ASP A 180 -2.23 27.12 -5.95
C ASP A 180 -1.43 27.10 -7.28
N ASP A 181 -0.46 28.02 -7.42
CA ASP A 181 0.30 28.18 -8.67
C ASP A 181 1.01 26.88 -9.07
N LYS A 182 1.53 26.13 -8.09
CA LYS A 182 2.25 24.88 -8.33
C LYS A 182 1.31 23.81 -8.90
N ILE A 183 0.11 23.68 -8.36
CA ILE A 183 -0.93 22.77 -8.86
C ILE A 183 -1.45 23.22 -10.22
N ALA A 184 -1.62 24.52 -10.45
CA ALA A 184 -2.04 25.03 -11.75
C ALA A 184 -1.00 24.73 -12.85
N ILE A 185 0.31 24.85 -12.54
CA ILE A 185 1.39 24.47 -13.46
C ILE A 185 1.40 22.95 -13.67
N PHE A 186 1.22 22.15 -12.60
CA PHE A 186 1.14 20.69 -12.69
C PHE A 186 0.00 20.23 -13.61
N LEU A 187 -1.20 20.78 -13.49
CA LEU A 187 -2.33 20.42 -14.34
C LEU A 187 -2.10 20.82 -15.82
N ARG A 188 -1.46 21.97 -16.06
CA ARG A 188 -1.05 22.38 -17.42
C ARG A 188 -0.01 21.44 -18.00
N LEU A 189 0.97 20.97 -17.20
CA LEU A 189 1.94 19.97 -17.61
C LEU A 189 1.29 18.66 -18.04
N LEU A 190 0.23 18.21 -17.36
CA LEU A 190 -0.48 16.96 -17.69
C LEU A 190 -1.37 17.08 -18.94
N SER A 191 -1.87 18.25 -19.25
CA SER A 191 -2.90 18.47 -20.28
C SER A 191 -2.58 17.83 -21.66
N PRO A 192 -1.34 17.91 -22.22
CA PRO A 192 -1.00 17.28 -23.49
C PRO A 192 -0.96 15.73 -23.42
N TYR A 193 -0.83 15.16 -22.23
CA TYR A 193 -0.58 13.74 -22.03
C TYR A 193 -1.80 12.92 -21.62
N VAL A 194 -3.00 13.53 -21.55
CA VAL A 194 -4.24 12.87 -21.07
C VAL A 194 -4.49 11.54 -21.79
N ASN A 195 -4.45 11.53 -23.12
CA ASN A 195 -4.68 10.31 -23.91
C ASN A 195 -3.58 9.26 -23.67
N LEU A 196 -2.34 9.68 -23.59
CA LEU A 196 -1.22 8.78 -23.34
C LEU A 196 -1.32 8.13 -21.95
N ILE A 197 -1.66 8.91 -20.93
CA ILE A 197 -1.89 8.41 -19.57
C ILE A 197 -3.01 7.36 -19.60
N HIS A 198 -4.15 7.62 -20.23
CA HIS A 198 -5.24 6.65 -20.34
C HIS A 198 -4.84 5.37 -21.07
N GLN A 199 -3.94 5.44 -22.04
CA GLN A 199 -3.49 4.27 -22.80
C GLN A 199 -2.45 3.44 -22.03
N ARG A 200 -1.52 4.08 -21.31
CA ARG A 200 -0.35 3.45 -20.70
C ARG A 200 -0.61 2.89 -19.31
N TYR A 201 -1.54 3.48 -18.56
CA TYR A 201 -1.84 2.99 -17.21
C TYR A 201 -2.50 1.61 -17.23
N PRO A 202 -2.14 0.73 -16.28
CA PRO A 202 -2.69 -0.62 -16.19
C PRO A 202 -4.20 -0.58 -15.96
N LYS A 203 -4.92 -1.59 -16.48
CA LYS A 203 -6.38 -1.70 -16.36
C LYS A 203 -6.74 -2.69 -15.26
N VAL A 204 -6.34 -2.35 -14.04
CA VAL A 204 -6.54 -3.15 -12.82
C VAL A 204 -7.13 -2.28 -11.71
N THR A 205 -7.70 -2.92 -10.70
CA THR A 205 -8.37 -2.22 -9.59
C THR A 205 -7.42 -1.72 -8.51
N LYS A 206 -6.22 -2.32 -8.39
CA LYS A 206 -5.16 -1.88 -7.48
C LYS A 206 -3.93 -1.48 -8.27
N ASN A 207 -3.40 -0.27 -8.02
CA ASN A 207 -2.14 0.19 -8.59
C ASN A 207 -1.50 1.25 -7.68
N SER A 208 -0.28 1.01 -7.25
CA SER A 208 0.54 1.95 -6.47
C SER A 208 1.92 2.18 -7.11
N CYS A 209 2.11 1.72 -8.36
CA CYS A 209 3.34 1.89 -9.12
C CYS A 209 3.42 3.30 -9.73
N GLY A 210 4.58 3.93 -9.64
CA GLY A 210 4.81 5.27 -10.16
C GLY A 210 3.93 6.35 -9.53
N TYR A 211 3.74 7.47 -10.21
CA TYR A 211 2.77 8.51 -9.80
C TYR A 211 1.40 8.23 -10.39
N ARG A 212 0.34 8.43 -9.60
CA ARG A 212 -1.05 8.16 -9.98
C ARG A 212 -1.66 9.31 -10.81
N LEU A 213 -1.03 9.62 -11.95
CA LEU A 213 -1.53 10.66 -12.87
C LEU A 213 -2.92 10.33 -13.43
N ASP A 214 -3.23 9.05 -13.61
CA ASP A 214 -4.54 8.53 -14.02
C ASP A 214 -5.66 8.91 -13.04
N ALA A 215 -5.36 8.94 -11.74
CA ALA A 215 -6.32 9.32 -10.72
C ALA A 215 -6.53 10.84 -10.61
N VAL A 216 -5.53 11.63 -11.03
CA VAL A 216 -5.63 13.10 -11.11
C VAL A 216 -6.53 13.51 -12.27
N ILE A 217 -6.40 12.82 -13.44
CA ILE A 217 -7.12 13.14 -14.67
C ILE A 217 -8.27 12.16 -14.84
N ASN A 218 -9.26 12.22 -13.97
CA ASN A 218 -10.47 11.44 -14.17
C ASN A 218 -11.39 12.16 -15.18
N SER A 219 -12.05 11.41 -16.07
CA SER A 219 -12.92 11.90 -17.14
C SER A 219 -14.05 12.83 -16.70
N GLN A 220 -14.38 12.84 -15.41
CA GLN A 220 -15.48 13.63 -14.86
C GLN A 220 -15.03 14.85 -14.03
N LYS A 221 -13.84 14.81 -13.40
CA LYS A 221 -13.36 15.88 -12.51
C LYS A 221 -11.86 15.78 -12.29
N LEU A 222 -11.17 16.93 -12.33
CA LEU A 222 -9.76 16.99 -11.91
C LEU A 222 -9.65 16.80 -10.39
N ALA A 223 -8.75 15.92 -9.99
CA ALA A 223 -8.52 15.58 -8.59
C ALA A 223 -7.01 15.67 -8.22
N PRO A 224 -6.43 16.89 -8.24
CA PRO A 224 -4.98 17.09 -8.07
C PRO A 224 -4.45 16.60 -6.72
N GLN A 225 -5.27 16.60 -5.65
CA GLN A 225 -4.87 16.08 -4.34
C GLN A 225 -4.48 14.59 -4.39
N LYS A 226 -4.98 13.84 -5.37
CA LYS A 226 -4.67 12.42 -5.54
C LYS A 226 -3.23 12.14 -5.98
N ILE A 227 -2.48 13.16 -6.45
CA ILE A 227 -1.06 12.99 -6.82
C ILE A 227 -0.18 12.61 -5.63
N PHE A 228 -0.59 12.98 -4.41
CA PHE A 228 0.16 12.66 -3.20
C PHE A 228 -0.04 11.21 -2.75
N ALA A 229 -1.11 10.53 -3.19
CA ALA A 229 -1.27 9.10 -2.99
C ALA A 229 -0.28 8.32 -3.86
N ALA A 230 0.34 7.29 -3.30
CA ALA A 230 1.42 6.53 -3.92
C ALA A 230 2.66 7.37 -4.30
N SER A 231 2.80 8.61 -3.81
CA SER A 231 3.98 9.45 -4.10
C SER A 231 5.20 9.12 -3.23
N GLU A 232 5.05 8.36 -2.17
CA GLU A 232 6.10 7.99 -1.22
C GLU A 232 6.85 9.21 -0.62
N GLY A 233 6.13 10.34 -0.47
CA GLY A 233 6.73 11.57 0.07
C GLY A 233 7.74 12.26 -0.85
N THR A 234 7.73 11.96 -2.14
CA THR A 234 8.68 12.52 -3.13
C THR A 234 8.25 13.87 -3.68
N LEU A 235 6.98 14.28 -3.51
CA LEU A 235 6.40 15.50 -4.08
C LEU A 235 6.10 16.58 -3.05
N GLY A 236 6.17 16.24 -1.78
CA GLY A 236 5.87 17.13 -0.66
C GLY A 236 5.57 16.34 0.60
N ILE A 237 5.47 17.04 1.71
CA ILE A 237 5.22 16.49 3.04
C ILE A 237 3.78 16.80 3.44
N VAL A 238 2.92 15.79 3.53
CA VAL A 238 1.53 15.94 3.98
C VAL A 238 1.51 16.32 5.46
N THR A 239 0.79 17.38 5.80
CA THR A 239 0.67 17.89 7.18
C THR A 239 -0.71 17.68 7.78
N SER A 240 -1.75 17.65 6.93
CA SER A 240 -3.10 17.20 7.28
C SER A 240 -3.83 16.67 6.06
N VAL A 241 -4.85 15.86 6.29
CA VAL A 241 -5.69 15.31 5.22
C VAL A 241 -7.14 15.24 5.66
N LYS A 242 -8.03 15.61 4.74
CA LYS A 242 -9.47 15.35 4.83
C LYS A 242 -9.77 14.06 4.08
N LEU A 243 -10.33 13.09 4.78
CA LEU A 243 -10.66 11.77 4.26
C LEU A 243 -12.16 11.52 4.39
N LYS A 244 -12.77 11.04 3.32
CA LYS A 244 -14.15 10.56 3.35
C LYS A 244 -14.28 9.34 4.26
N THR A 245 -15.42 9.25 4.98
CA THR A 245 -15.82 8.09 5.78
C THR A 245 -17.08 7.45 5.22
N LEU A 246 -17.33 6.20 5.61
CA LEU A 246 -18.54 5.46 5.29
C LEU A 246 -19.25 5.03 6.58
N ASN A 247 -20.54 4.70 6.48
CA ASN A 247 -21.23 4.00 7.55
C ASN A 247 -20.74 2.56 7.63
N ILE A 248 -20.67 2.01 8.83
CA ILE A 248 -20.46 0.57 9.01
C ILE A 248 -21.67 -0.16 8.44
N PRO A 249 -21.49 -1.14 7.54
CA PRO A 249 -22.60 -1.89 6.97
C PRO A 249 -23.43 -2.58 8.04
N LEU A 250 -24.76 -2.53 7.91
CA LEU A 250 -25.69 -3.13 8.88
C LEU A 250 -25.68 -4.66 8.83
N TYR A 251 -25.39 -5.23 7.67
CA TYR A 251 -25.43 -6.68 7.44
C TYR A 251 -24.15 -7.12 6.73
N SER A 252 -23.64 -8.27 7.14
CA SER A 252 -22.56 -8.93 6.43
C SER A 252 -22.67 -10.45 6.55
N HIS A 253 -22.15 -11.15 5.56
CA HIS A 253 -22.06 -12.60 5.52
C HIS A 253 -20.68 -13.01 5.00
N LEU A 254 -19.92 -13.74 5.82
CA LEU A 254 -18.59 -14.25 5.48
C LEU A 254 -18.65 -15.75 5.24
N LEU A 255 -18.12 -16.17 4.09
CA LEU A 255 -17.89 -17.56 3.73
C LEU A 255 -16.40 -17.89 3.79
N VAL A 256 -16.06 -19.07 4.30
CA VAL A 256 -14.74 -19.68 4.10
C VAL A 256 -14.93 -20.95 3.28
N LEU A 257 -14.33 -20.97 2.12
CA LEU A 257 -14.44 -22.04 1.13
C LEU A 257 -13.10 -22.77 1.03
N GLY A 258 -13.13 -24.09 1.12
CA GLY A 258 -11.97 -24.96 0.96
C GLY A 258 -11.92 -25.60 -0.42
N PHE A 259 -10.73 -25.64 -1.00
CA PHE A 259 -10.44 -26.25 -2.30
C PHE A 259 -9.30 -27.27 -2.16
N GLU A 260 -9.28 -28.27 -3.02
CA GLU A 260 -8.23 -29.31 -3.02
C GLU A 260 -6.86 -28.74 -3.39
N ASP A 261 -6.82 -27.72 -4.27
CA ASP A 261 -5.60 -27.06 -4.72
C ASP A 261 -5.83 -25.59 -5.07
N LEU A 262 -4.72 -24.86 -5.26
CA LEU A 262 -4.72 -23.43 -5.55
C LEU A 262 -5.38 -23.11 -6.91
N LEU A 263 -5.13 -23.90 -7.96
CA LEU A 263 -5.65 -23.62 -9.31
C LEU A 263 -7.17 -23.80 -9.37
N SER A 264 -7.69 -24.81 -8.69
CA SER A 264 -9.14 -25.01 -8.52
C SER A 264 -9.78 -23.81 -7.86
N ALA A 265 -9.16 -23.23 -6.82
CA ALA A 265 -9.62 -22.00 -6.18
C ALA A 265 -9.55 -20.81 -7.14
N MET A 266 -8.47 -20.61 -7.88
CA MET A 266 -8.32 -19.49 -8.82
C MET A 266 -9.32 -19.57 -9.98
N SER A 267 -9.71 -20.76 -10.42
CA SER A 267 -10.69 -20.96 -11.50
C SER A 267 -12.07 -20.37 -11.19
N VAL A 268 -12.46 -20.29 -9.92
CA VAL A 268 -13.79 -19.80 -9.51
C VAL A 268 -13.80 -18.33 -9.11
N VAL A 269 -12.64 -17.68 -8.95
CA VAL A 269 -12.55 -16.26 -8.57
C VAL A 269 -13.33 -15.34 -9.51
N PRO A 270 -13.25 -15.47 -10.85
CA PRO A 270 -14.03 -14.63 -11.76
C PRO A 270 -15.54 -14.84 -11.62
N LEU A 271 -15.98 -16.05 -11.27
CA LEU A 271 -17.39 -16.35 -11.02
C LEU A 271 -17.87 -15.69 -9.73
N ILE A 272 -17.12 -15.81 -8.63
CA ILE A 272 -17.46 -15.21 -7.33
C ILE A 272 -17.53 -13.69 -7.45
N SER A 273 -16.60 -13.07 -8.17
CA SER A 273 -16.53 -11.60 -8.34
C SER A 273 -17.78 -11.02 -9.00
N ARG A 274 -18.53 -11.81 -9.80
CA ARG A 274 -19.81 -11.36 -10.41
C ARG A 274 -20.91 -11.10 -9.38
N PHE A 275 -20.78 -11.62 -8.17
CA PHE A 275 -21.73 -11.37 -7.07
C PHE A 275 -21.36 -10.14 -6.24
N SER A 276 -20.30 -9.40 -6.64
CA SER A 276 -19.84 -8.17 -5.99
C SER A 276 -19.61 -8.33 -4.48
N PRO A 277 -18.74 -9.27 -4.05
CA PRO A 277 -18.32 -9.34 -2.65
C PRO A 277 -17.51 -8.09 -2.28
N VAL A 278 -17.52 -7.72 -0.99
CA VAL A 278 -16.68 -6.62 -0.48
C VAL A 278 -15.24 -7.06 -0.22
N ALA A 279 -15.04 -8.38 0.01
CA ALA A 279 -13.72 -8.99 0.13
C ALA A 279 -13.71 -10.36 -0.56
N LEU A 280 -12.61 -10.69 -1.23
CA LEU A 280 -12.34 -12.02 -1.81
C LEU A 280 -10.84 -12.28 -1.70
N GLU A 281 -10.47 -13.07 -0.69
CA GLU A 281 -9.13 -13.26 -0.20
C GLU A 281 -8.70 -14.72 -0.29
N MET A 282 -7.42 -14.97 -0.45
CA MET A 282 -6.87 -16.31 -0.58
C MET A 282 -5.75 -16.56 0.42
N LEU A 283 -5.74 -17.77 0.99
CA LEU A 283 -4.59 -18.38 1.66
C LEU A 283 -4.31 -19.74 1.03
N ASP A 284 -3.13 -19.91 0.48
CA ASP A 284 -2.65 -21.17 -0.04
C ASP A 284 -2.15 -22.10 1.08
N ASN A 285 -2.05 -23.39 0.83
CA ASN A 285 -1.53 -24.39 1.77
C ASN A 285 -0.11 -24.06 2.27
N THR A 286 0.68 -23.38 1.44
CA THR A 286 2.02 -22.91 1.80
C THR A 286 2.00 -21.93 2.99
N VAL A 287 0.90 -21.18 3.16
CA VAL A 287 0.65 -20.31 4.33
C VAL A 287 0.01 -21.09 5.47
N ILE A 288 -0.97 -21.94 5.16
CA ILE A 288 -1.75 -22.69 6.14
C ILE A 288 -0.87 -23.63 6.97
N ARG A 289 0.09 -24.32 6.35
CA ARG A 289 1.04 -25.24 7.00
C ARG A 289 1.94 -24.57 8.04
N HIS A 290 2.20 -23.28 7.88
CA HIS A 290 2.98 -22.48 8.83
C HIS A 290 2.09 -21.72 9.83
N GLY A 291 0.76 -21.92 9.76
CA GLY A 291 -0.24 -21.34 10.66
C GLY A 291 -0.37 -22.03 12.01
N ASP A 292 -1.44 -21.72 12.74
CA ASP A 292 -1.76 -22.36 14.01
C ASP A 292 -2.60 -23.62 13.77
N ASN A 293 -2.08 -24.78 14.15
CA ASN A 293 -2.78 -26.07 14.03
C ASN A 293 -4.06 -26.17 14.89
N THR A 294 -4.37 -25.14 15.68
CA THR A 294 -5.55 -25.12 16.56
C THR A 294 -6.82 -24.57 15.91
N SER A 295 -6.72 -23.95 14.71
CA SER A 295 -7.88 -23.44 14.01
C SER A 295 -8.47 -24.47 13.05
N ARG A 296 -9.80 -24.47 12.83
CA ARG A 296 -10.46 -25.30 11.79
C ARG A 296 -9.90 -25.00 10.39
N LEU A 297 -9.33 -23.82 10.18
CA LEU A 297 -8.69 -23.41 8.93
C LEU A 297 -7.43 -24.25 8.61
N SER A 298 -6.78 -24.84 9.61
CA SER A 298 -5.59 -25.68 9.43
C SER A 298 -5.93 -27.14 9.04
N GLN A 299 -7.21 -27.50 8.98
CA GLN A 299 -7.64 -28.87 8.61
C GLN A 299 -7.74 -29.09 7.10
N THR A 300 -7.40 -28.10 6.28
CA THR A 300 -7.44 -28.16 4.81
C THR A 300 -6.02 -28.27 4.28
N ASP A 301 -5.74 -29.34 3.51
CA ASP A 301 -4.45 -29.54 2.83
C ASP A 301 -4.31 -28.73 1.55
N GLY A 302 -5.37 -28.03 1.12
CA GLY A 302 -5.45 -27.28 -0.12
C GLY A 302 -5.44 -25.75 0.07
N CYS A 303 -6.32 -25.05 -0.62
CA CYS A 303 -6.43 -23.60 -0.65
C CYS A 303 -7.73 -23.11 0.00
N LEU A 304 -7.68 -21.96 0.68
CA LEU A 304 -8.85 -21.28 1.28
C LEU A 304 -9.19 -20.01 0.52
N LEU A 305 -10.49 -19.80 0.25
CA LEU A 305 -11.03 -18.51 -0.13
C LEU A 305 -11.94 -17.95 0.99
N PHE A 306 -11.76 -16.66 1.30
CA PHE A 306 -12.60 -15.89 2.21
C PHE A 306 -13.43 -14.94 1.35
N VAL A 307 -14.76 -15.06 1.40
CA VAL A 307 -15.69 -14.27 0.59
C VAL A 307 -16.65 -13.54 1.50
N GLU A 308 -16.59 -12.21 1.53
CA GLU A 308 -17.48 -11.41 2.36
C GLU A 308 -18.44 -10.59 1.49
N PHE A 309 -19.73 -10.66 1.82
CA PHE A 309 -20.79 -9.79 1.32
C PHE A 309 -21.23 -8.86 2.42
N ALA A 310 -21.34 -7.56 2.16
CA ALA A 310 -21.81 -6.59 3.15
C ALA A 310 -22.65 -5.50 2.50
N GLY A 311 -23.53 -4.86 3.29
CA GLY A 311 -24.41 -3.78 2.85
C GLY A 311 -25.46 -3.42 3.87
N ASP A 312 -26.30 -2.43 3.54
CA ASP A 312 -27.36 -1.92 4.43
C ASP A 312 -28.73 -2.60 4.21
N ASN A 313 -28.85 -3.46 3.20
CA ASN A 313 -30.05 -4.21 2.89
C ASN A 313 -29.83 -5.71 3.11
N HIS A 314 -30.47 -6.29 4.12
CA HIS A 314 -30.38 -7.72 4.45
C HIS A 314 -30.72 -8.62 3.27
N GLY A 315 -31.83 -8.35 2.56
CA GLY A 315 -32.28 -9.19 1.46
C GLY A 315 -31.33 -9.16 0.26
N GLU A 316 -30.61 -8.07 0.03
CA GLU A 316 -29.59 -7.98 -1.01
C GLU A 316 -28.34 -8.80 -0.63
N VAL A 317 -27.84 -8.67 0.59
CA VAL A 317 -26.68 -9.42 1.09
C VAL A 317 -26.97 -10.91 1.04
N GLU A 318 -28.14 -11.34 1.54
CA GLU A 318 -28.57 -12.75 1.56
C GLU A 318 -28.74 -13.32 0.14
N ARG A 319 -29.29 -12.56 -0.78
CA ARG A 319 -29.43 -12.98 -2.19
C ARG A 319 -28.06 -13.17 -2.85
N LYS A 320 -27.10 -12.24 -2.68
CA LYS A 320 -25.74 -12.36 -3.21
C LYS A 320 -25.06 -13.61 -2.66
N TYR A 321 -25.14 -13.82 -1.37
CA TYR A 321 -24.61 -14.98 -0.68
C TYR A 321 -25.22 -16.28 -1.22
N THR A 322 -26.54 -16.42 -1.22
CA THR A 322 -27.25 -17.63 -1.64
C THR A 322 -26.95 -17.99 -3.11
N HIS A 323 -26.95 -16.98 -3.99
CA HIS A 323 -26.61 -17.21 -5.41
C HIS A 323 -25.14 -17.64 -5.56
N CYS A 324 -24.20 -17.03 -4.83
CA CYS A 324 -22.81 -17.44 -4.86
C CYS A 324 -22.65 -18.91 -4.44
N VAL A 325 -23.21 -19.29 -3.28
CA VAL A 325 -23.16 -20.67 -2.78
C VAL A 325 -23.77 -21.66 -3.78
N SER A 326 -24.93 -21.33 -4.35
CA SER A 326 -25.61 -22.22 -5.32
C SER A 326 -24.78 -22.47 -6.57
N LYS A 327 -24.01 -21.48 -7.07
CA LYS A 327 -23.15 -21.61 -8.25
C LYS A 327 -21.82 -22.31 -7.96
N LEU A 328 -21.44 -22.41 -6.69
CA LEU A 328 -20.23 -23.11 -6.24
C LEU A 328 -20.50 -24.55 -5.79
N SER A 329 -21.76 -25.00 -5.78
CA SER A 329 -22.13 -26.37 -5.41
C SER A 329 -21.32 -27.40 -6.21
N GLY A 330 -20.70 -28.34 -5.51
CA GLY A 330 -19.86 -29.40 -6.10
C GLY A 330 -18.47 -28.92 -6.57
N LYS A 331 -18.10 -27.63 -6.37
CA LYS A 331 -16.78 -27.08 -6.77
C LYS A 331 -15.86 -26.84 -5.58
N CYS A 332 -16.40 -26.76 -4.39
CA CYS A 332 -15.66 -26.51 -3.14
C CYS A 332 -16.43 -27.02 -1.94
N ASN A 333 -15.77 -27.08 -0.79
CA ASN A 333 -16.37 -27.35 0.49
C ASN A 333 -16.57 -26.02 1.24
N THR A 334 -17.77 -25.76 1.79
CA THR A 334 -18.00 -24.65 2.71
C THR A 334 -17.53 -25.07 4.09
N LEU A 335 -16.46 -24.45 4.59
CA LEU A 335 -15.90 -24.74 5.91
C LEU A 335 -16.55 -23.90 7.02
N GLU A 336 -16.80 -22.61 6.74
CA GLU A 336 -17.45 -21.68 7.65
C GLU A 336 -18.42 -20.79 6.87
N SER A 337 -19.53 -20.43 7.54
CA SER A 337 -20.55 -19.51 7.01
C SER A 337 -21.12 -18.76 8.19
N VAL A 338 -20.77 -17.47 8.32
CA VAL A 338 -21.09 -16.67 9.50
C VAL A 338 -21.61 -15.29 9.14
N SER A 339 -22.62 -14.84 9.87
CA SER A 339 -23.21 -13.49 9.73
C SER A 339 -23.08 -12.64 11.00
N ASP A 340 -22.68 -13.23 12.13
CA ASP A 340 -22.47 -12.49 13.36
C ASP A 340 -21.07 -11.87 13.44
N ASP A 341 -20.99 -10.66 14.00
CA ASP A 341 -19.76 -9.87 14.08
C ASP A 341 -18.63 -10.56 14.84
N LYS A 342 -18.97 -11.31 15.90
CA LYS A 342 -17.95 -11.96 16.74
C LYS A 342 -17.24 -13.09 16.03
N SER A 343 -17.99 -13.96 15.35
CA SER A 343 -17.44 -15.07 14.57
C SER A 343 -16.67 -14.56 13.35
N ARG A 344 -17.21 -13.55 12.66
CA ARG A 344 -16.54 -12.90 11.52
C ARG A 344 -15.20 -12.29 11.93
N THR A 345 -15.17 -11.52 13.02
CA THR A 345 -13.92 -10.91 13.53
C THR A 345 -12.87 -11.98 13.84
N LYS A 346 -13.26 -13.09 14.48
CA LYS A 346 -12.32 -14.18 14.80
C LYS A 346 -11.70 -14.80 13.53
N ILE A 347 -12.47 -14.99 12.47
CA ILE A 347 -11.99 -15.54 11.20
C ILE A 347 -11.00 -14.58 10.54
N TRP A 348 -11.31 -13.28 10.49
CA TRP A 348 -10.41 -12.27 9.95
C TRP A 348 -9.13 -12.11 10.78
N GLU A 349 -9.22 -12.20 12.10
CA GLU A 349 -8.04 -12.22 13.00
C GLU A 349 -7.17 -13.45 12.75
N ALA A 350 -7.77 -14.64 12.59
CA ALA A 350 -7.02 -15.86 12.28
C ALA A 350 -6.27 -15.74 10.96
N ARG A 351 -6.91 -15.20 9.89
CA ARG A 351 -6.27 -14.90 8.61
C ARG A 351 -5.11 -13.91 8.79
N LYS A 352 -5.32 -12.80 9.50
CA LYS A 352 -4.28 -11.79 9.76
C LYS A 352 -3.09 -12.37 10.54
N ASN A 353 -3.36 -13.22 11.52
CA ASN A 353 -2.31 -13.86 12.32
C ASN A 353 -1.49 -14.86 11.51
N ALA A 354 -2.10 -15.59 10.56
CA ALA A 354 -1.38 -16.46 9.64
C ALA A 354 -0.36 -15.66 8.81
N LEU A 355 -0.75 -14.51 8.27
CA LEU A 355 0.15 -13.63 7.52
C LEU A 355 1.30 -13.07 8.38
N ASN A 356 1.01 -12.64 9.62
CA ASN A 356 2.02 -12.14 10.53
C ASN A 356 3.09 -13.20 10.88
N ARG A 357 2.72 -14.49 10.93
CA ARG A 357 3.65 -15.60 11.14
C ARG A 357 4.55 -15.81 9.92
N ILE A 358 3.98 -15.77 8.71
CA ILE A 358 4.74 -15.88 7.47
C ILE A 358 5.81 -14.80 7.37
N MET A 359 5.51 -13.56 7.77
CA MET A 359 6.50 -12.48 7.75
C MET A 359 7.68 -12.70 8.68
N LYS A 360 7.53 -13.59 9.69
CA LYS A 360 8.58 -13.97 10.64
C LYS A 360 9.19 -15.34 10.33
N LEU A 361 8.73 -16.01 9.28
CA LEU A 361 9.21 -17.35 8.92
C LEU A 361 10.71 -17.29 8.60
N THR A 362 11.46 -18.24 9.15
CA THR A 362 12.85 -18.47 8.81
C THR A 362 13.08 -19.97 8.76
N ILE A 363 13.59 -20.47 7.63
CA ILE A 363 13.92 -21.88 7.43
C ILE A 363 15.43 -21.96 7.13
N GLY A 364 16.22 -22.37 8.12
CA GLY A 364 17.67 -22.24 8.05
C GLY A 364 18.10 -20.77 7.94
N SER A 365 18.84 -20.41 6.88
CA SER A 365 19.22 -19.02 6.56
C SER A 365 18.19 -18.29 5.66
N ARG A 366 17.17 -19.00 5.15
CA ARG A 366 16.19 -18.49 4.19
C ARG A 366 15.00 -17.86 4.87
N ARG A 367 14.51 -16.77 4.28
CA ARG A 367 13.31 -16.03 4.72
C ARG A 367 12.48 -15.56 3.51
N PRO A 368 11.17 -15.33 3.68
CA PRO A 368 10.33 -14.79 2.63
C PRO A 368 10.79 -13.39 2.24
N ILE A 369 11.05 -13.14 0.97
CA ILE A 369 11.43 -11.82 0.46
C ILE A 369 10.35 -11.19 -0.40
N GLY A 370 10.28 -9.86 -0.41
CA GLY A 370 9.23 -9.08 -1.04
C GLY A 370 9.59 -8.48 -2.40
N LEU A 371 10.43 -9.12 -3.23
CA LEU A 371 10.80 -8.57 -4.53
C LEU A 371 9.70 -8.78 -5.58
N ILE A 372 9.21 -10.03 -5.75
CA ILE A 372 8.27 -10.44 -6.80
C ILE A 372 6.81 -10.24 -6.38
N GLU A 373 6.54 -10.11 -5.11
CA GLU A 373 5.21 -10.05 -4.51
C GLU A 373 4.44 -8.77 -4.94
N ASP A 374 3.12 -8.71 -4.66
CA ASP A 374 2.24 -7.54 -4.85
C ASP A 374 1.93 -7.22 -6.33
N THR A 375 2.10 -8.21 -7.21
CA THR A 375 1.67 -8.07 -8.60
C THR A 375 0.16 -8.17 -8.75
N VAL A 376 -0.41 -7.44 -9.73
CA VAL A 376 -1.85 -7.47 -10.03
C VAL A 376 -2.07 -7.77 -11.49
N VAL A 377 -2.94 -8.73 -11.77
CA VAL A 377 -3.37 -9.09 -13.12
C VAL A 377 -4.89 -9.02 -13.25
N ASN A 378 -5.40 -8.99 -14.48
CA ASN A 378 -6.84 -9.10 -14.71
C ASN A 378 -7.37 -10.45 -14.21
N LEU A 379 -8.57 -10.47 -13.61
CA LEU A 379 -9.17 -11.68 -13.03
C LEU A 379 -9.28 -12.85 -14.03
N ASN A 380 -9.52 -12.56 -15.31
CA ASN A 380 -9.59 -13.60 -16.34
C ASN A 380 -8.24 -14.29 -16.63
N LEU A 381 -7.13 -13.66 -16.21
CA LEU A 381 -5.78 -14.21 -16.36
C LEU A 381 -5.24 -14.78 -15.04
N LEU A 382 -5.98 -14.66 -13.95
CA LEU A 382 -5.49 -15.00 -12.62
C LEU A 382 -5.12 -16.48 -12.48
N HIS A 383 -5.93 -17.38 -13.03
CA HIS A 383 -5.66 -18.83 -13.04
C HIS A 383 -4.33 -19.14 -13.75
N ASP A 384 -4.18 -18.70 -15.00
CA ASP A 384 -3.00 -18.98 -15.82
C ASP A 384 -1.75 -18.31 -15.27
N TYR A 385 -1.91 -17.10 -14.72
CA TYR A 385 -0.82 -16.39 -14.05
C TYR A 385 -0.37 -17.11 -12.78
N THR A 386 -1.29 -17.64 -12.00
CA THR A 386 -0.97 -18.44 -10.81
C THR A 386 -0.24 -19.73 -11.19
N GLN A 387 -0.70 -20.43 -12.21
CA GLN A 387 -0.04 -21.63 -12.76
C GLN A 387 1.39 -21.31 -13.23
N TYR A 388 1.56 -20.18 -13.94
CA TYR A 388 2.88 -19.71 -14.38
C TYR A 388 3.83 -19.48 -13.18
N LEU A 389 3.35 -18.83 -12.11
CA LEU A 389 4.16 -18.59 -10.91
C LEU A 389 4.55 -19.90 -10.21
N GLN A 390 3.61 -20.85 -10.06
CA GLN A 390 3.91 -22.15 -9.47
C GLN A 390 4.97 -22.91 -10.28
N GLN A 391 4.82 -22.98 -11.61
CA GLN A 391 5.76 -23.65 -12.49
C GLN A 391 7.15 -23.02 -12.41
N MET A 392 7.23 -21.68 -12.41
CA MET A 392 8.46 -20.94 -12.29
C MET A 392 9.20 -21.24 -10.96
N TYR A 393 8.49 -21.35 -9.83
CA TYR A 393 9.10 -21.73 -8.55
C TYR A 393 9.56 -23.20 -8.56
N MET A 394 8.78 -24.12 -9.15
CA MET A 394 9.15 -25.54 -9.29
C MET A 394 10.41 -25.71 -10.13
N ASP A 395 10.49 -25.04 -11.29
CA ASP A 395 11.62 -25.13 -12.23
C ASP A 395 12.92 -24.62 -11.56
N ASN A 396 12.81 -23.61 -10.72
CA ASN A 396 13.93 -23.04 -9.98
C ASN A 396 14.18 -23.70 -8.62
N LYS A 397 13.40 -24.72 -8.22
CA LYS A 397 13.49 -25.45 -6.94
C LYS A 397 13.43 -24.51 -5.73
N LEU A 398 12.57 -23.48 -5.82
CA LEU A 398 12.36 -22.50 -4.76
C LEU A 398 11.13 -22.88 -3.94
N GLU A 399 11.30 -22.90 -2.62
CA GLU A 399 10.19 -22.85 -1.67
C GLU A 399 9.60 -21.44 -1.67
N TYR A 400 8.28 -21.34 -1.52
CA TYR A 400 7.56 -20.07 -1.51
C TYR A 400 6.33 -20.12 -0.62
N VAL A 401 5.81 -18.96 -0.27
CA VAL A 401 4.48 -18.78 0.32
C VAL A 401 3.63 -17.91 -0.61
N MET A 402 2.33 -18.23 -0.72
CA MET A 402 1.41 -17.48 -1.58
C MET A 402 0.10 -17.17 -0.85
N TYR A 403 -0.34 -15.92 -0.96
CA TYR A 403 -1.62 -15.43 -0.46
C TYR A 403 -2.03 -14.22 -1.30
N GLY A 404 -3.23 -13.68 -1.12
CA GLY A 404 -3.56 -12.47 -1.88
C GLY A 404 -4.99 -12.00 -1.79
N HIS A 405 -5.17 -10.79 -2.32
CA HIS A 405 -6.45 -10.14 -2.55
C HIS A 405 -6.95 -10.53 -3.94
N VAL A 406 -7.34 -11.82 -4.07
CA VAL A 406 -7.58 -12.44 -5.39
C VAL A 406 -8.79 -11.84 -6.12
N GLY A 407 -9.75 -11.27 -5.39
CA GLY A 407 -10.83 -10.49 -5.98
C GLY A 407 -10.37 -9.26 -6.76
N ASN A 408 -9.20 -8.73 -6.43
CA ASN A 408 -8.54 -7.65 -7.17
C ASN A 408 -7.50 -8.15 -8.20
N GLY A 409 -7.30 -9.49 -8.30
CA GLY A 409 -6.22 -10.08 -9.09
C GLY A 409 -4.82 -9.85 -8.50
N ASN A 410 -4.73 -9.51 -7.22
CA ASN A 410 -3.49 -9.18 -6.52
C ASN A 410 -2.96 -10.39 -5.76
N LEU A 411 -1.74 -10.81 -6.09
CA LEU A 411 -1.06 -11.93 -5.47
C LEU A 411 0.20 -11.47 -4.74
N HIS A 412 0.35 -11.97 -3.52
CA HIS A 412 1.56 -11.86 -2.73
C HIS A 412 2.27 -13.21 -2.73
N THR A 413 3.32 -13.32 -3.50
CA THR A 413 4.13 -14.53 -3.57
C THR A 413 5.55 -14.22 -3.09
N ARG A 414 6.02 -14.95 -2.09
CA ARG A 414 7.30 -14.69 -1.44
C ARG A 414 8.15 -15.96 -1.46
N PRO A 415 9.15 -16.02 -2.35
CA PRO A 415 10.14 -17.08 -2.31
C PRO A 415 10.99 -16.98 -1.03
N LEU A 416 11.37 -18.13 -0.50
CA LEU A 416 12.28 -18.24 0.65
C LEU A 416 13.72 -18.22 0.14
N ILE A 417 14.43 -17.13 0.43
CA ILE A 417 15.77 -16.85 -0.10
C ILE A 417 16.75 -16.60 1.04
N ASP A 418 17.95 -17.10 0.89
CA ASP A 418 19.12 -16.69 1.67
C ASP A 418 19.71 -15.41 1.06
N THR A 419 19.43 -14.27 1.70
CA THR A 419 19.91 -12.95 1.22
C THR A 419 21.42 -12.77 1.37
N CYS A 420 22.13 -13.68 2.06
CA CYS A 420 23.58 -13.70 2.15
C CYS A 420 24.22 -14.51 1.00
N SER A 421 23.43 -15.25 0.21
CA SER A 421 23.88 -16.01 -0.96
C SER A 421 23.82 -15.16 -2.23
N PRO A 422 24.95 -14.70 -2.83
CA PRO A 422 24.93 -13.94 -4.07
C PRO A 422 24.20 -14.68 -5.20
N ARG A 423 24.34 -16.01 -5.26
CA ARG A 423 23.68 -16.84 -6.27
C ARG A 423 22.16 -16.80 -6.15
N GLU A 424 21.62 -16.88 -4.92
CA GLU A 424 20.16 -16.83 -4.71
C GLU A 424 19.62 -15.41 -4.95
N VAL A 425 20.38 -14.38 -4.62
CA VAL A 425 20.01 -12.98 -4.91
C VAL A 425 19.98 -12.72 -6.42
N GLU A 426 20.98 -13.16 -7.17
CA GLU A 426 21.00 -13.03 -8.64
C GLU A 426 19.86 -13.80 -9.30
N LEU A 427 19.60 -15.03 -8.84
CA LEU A 427 18.48 -15.86 -9.33
C LEU A 427 17.15 -15.14 -9.16
N ILE A 428 16.88 -14.59 -7.98
CA ILE A 428 15.59 -13.94 -7.71
C ILE A 428 15.42 -12.63 -8.45
N GLU A 429 16.49 -11.90 -8.73
CA GLU A 429 16.45 -10.72 -9.59
C GLU A 429 16.11 -11.08 -11.04
N GLY A 430 16.68 -12.16 -11.57
CA GLY A 430 16.35 -12.70 -12.89
C GLY A 430 14.89 -13.11 -12.99
N ILE A 431 14.39 -13.85 -11.98
CA ILE A 431 12.98 -14.24 -11.90
C ILE A 431 12.07 -13.02 -11.83
N ALA A 432 12.41 -12.00 -11.03
CA ALA A 432 11.62 -10.78 -10.93
C ALA A 432 11.46 -10.08 -12.27
N GLN A 433 12.54 -9.99 -13.07
CA GLN A 433 12.47 -9.41 -14.41
C GLN A 433 11.49 -10.15 -15.32
N GLU A 434 11.50 -11.49 -15.34
CA GLU A 434 10.61 -12.28 -16.18
C GLU A 434 9.15 -12.19 -15.71
N VAL A 435 8.91 -12.22 -14.40
CA VAL A 435 7.57 -12.04 -13.83
C VAL A 435 7.03 -10.65 -14.18
N PHE A 436 7.82 -9.60 -13.98
CA PHE A 436 7.37 -8.24 -14.28
C PHE A 436 7.12 -8.03 -15.78
N LYS A 437 7.96 -8.55 -16.67
CA LYS A 437 7.68 -8.56 -18.12
C LYS A 437 6.33 -9.23 -18.45
N THR A 438 6.04 -10.35 -17.79
CA THR A 438 4.78 -11.07 -17.99
C THR A 438 3.59 -10.27 -17.50
N VAL A 439 3.68 -9.65 -16.31
CA VAL A 439 2.64 -8.78 -15.74
C VAL A 439 2.37 -7.57 -16.64
N ILE A 440 3.43 -6.89 -17.12
CA ILE A 440 3.33 -5.72 -17.99
C ILE A 440 2.69 -6.08 -19.34
N ARG A 441 3.11 -7.20 -19.95
CA ARG A 441 2.50 -7.73 -21.20
C ARG A 441 1.01 -7.97 -21.03
N ASN A 442 0.58 -8.40 -19.86
CA ASN A 442 -0.82 -8.66 -19.51
C ASN A 442 -1.57 -7.40 -19.04
N ARG A 443 -0.98 -6.20 -19.22
CA ARG A 443 -1.54 -4.91 -18.77
C ARG A 443 -1.87 -4.86 -17.27
N GLY A 444 -1.15 -5.64 -16.46
CA GLY A 444 -1.19 -5.63 -15.01
C GLY A 444 -0.30 -4.53 -14.41
N THR A 445 -0.11 -4.56 -13.10
CA THR A 445 0.87 -3.71 -12.39
C THR A 445 1.81 -4.55 -11.56
N ILE A 446 3.06 -4.08 -11.45
CA ILE A 446 4.09 -4.72 -10.63
C ILE A 446 3.98 -4.37 -9.14
N THR A 447 3.09 -3.43 -8.79
CA THR A 447 2.86 -2.96 -7.43
C THR A 447 1.39 -2.62 -7.22
N GLY A 448 0.68 -3.42 -6.42
CA GLY A 448 -0.72 -3.23 -6.08
C GLY A 448 -0.93 -2.20 -4.96
N GLU A 449 -0.22 -2.39 -3.82
CA GLU A 449 -0.45 -1.59 -2.60
C GLU A 449 0.82 -1.30 -1.78
N HIS A 450 1.93 -2.05 -1.97
CA HIS A 450 3.14 -1.90 -1.14
C HIS A 450 4.03 -0.74 -1.56
N GLY A 451 3.81 -0.14 -2.73
CA GLY A 451 4.63 0.92 -3.30
C GLY A 451 5.85 0.40 -4.06
N ASP A 452 6.71 1.30 -4.53
CA ASP A 452 7.89 0.95 -5.32
C ASP A 452 9.17 0.93 -4.47
N GLY A 453 9.33 1.90 -3.59
CA GLY A 453 10.46 2.03 -2.68
C GLY A 453 11.81 1.98 -3.38
N LEU A 454 12.81 1.43 -2.68
CA LEU A 454 14.16 1.19 -3.21
C LEU A 454 14.22 0.00 -4.16
N VAL A 455 13.26 -0.92 -4.06
CA VAL A 455 13.32 -2.23 -4.70
C VAL A 455 12.79 -2.20 -6.12
N ARG A 456 11.67 -1.51 -6.36
CA ARG A 456 10.95 -1.55 -7.64
C ARG A 456 11.13 -0.30 -8.50
N VAL A 457 11.73 0.77 -7.97
CA VAL A 457 11.94 2.02 -8.72
C VAL A 457 12.63 1.78 -10.08
N LYS A 458 13.58 0.85 -10.17
CA LYS A 458 14.29 0.49 -11.40
C LYS A 458 13.41 -0.14 -12.50
N TYR A 459 12.20 -0.58 -12.16
CA TYR A 459 11.27 -1.21 -13.10
C TYR A 459 10.12 -0.29 -13.56
N ILE A 460 10.01 0.91 -12.99
CA ILE A 460 8.90 1.84 -13.29
C ILE A 460 8.93 2.28 -14.77
N GLU A 461 10.10 2.54 -15.34
CA GLU A 461 10.21 2.89 -16.76
C GLU A 461 9.74 1.73 -17.64
N SER A 462 10.11 0.49 -17.32
CA SER A 462 9.61 -0.70 -18.04
C SER A 462 8.10 -0.85 -17.93
N MET A 463 7.51 -0.46 -16.77
CA MET A 463 6.07 -0.53 -16.53
C MET A 463 5.27 0.45 -17.40
N TYR A 464 5.74 1.68 -17.55
CA TYR A 464 4.98 2.77 -18.16
C TYR A 464 5.49 3.21 -19.53
N GLY A 465 6.72 2.84 -19.89
CA GLY A 465 7.43 3.34 -21.07
C GLY A 465 8.13 4.68 -20.82
N SER A 466 9.10 4.99 -21.68
CA SER A 466 9.98 6.18 -21.55
C SER A 466 9.19 7.50 -21.52
N ASP A 467 8.10 7.61 -22.30
CA ASP A 467 7.32 8.84 -22.40
C ASP A 467 6.65 9.20 -21.06
N ILE A 468 5.96 8.25 -20.43
CA ILE A 468 5.33 8.46 -19.12
C ILE A 468 6.40 8.58 -18.01
N PHE A 469 7.48 7.84 -18.11
CA PHE A 469 8.57 7.96 -17.14
C PHE A 469 9.27 9.32 -17.21
N SER A 470 9.42 9.89 -18.42
CA SER A 470 9.88 11.28 -18.59
C SER A 470 8.89 12.27 -17.93
N LEU A 471 7.59 12.06 -18.12
CA LEU A 471 6.58 12.88 -17.46
C LEU A 471 6.65 12.76 -15.92
N PHE A 472 6.96 11.59 -15.36
CA PHE A 472 7.21 11.44 -13.92
C PHE A 472 8.40 12.28 -13.46
N ARG A 473 9.49 12.34 -14.25
CA ARG A 473 10.65 13.19 -13.96
C ARG A 473 10.28 14.67 -13.98
N ASP A 474 9.46 15.10 -14.96
CA ASP A 474 9.01 16.48 -15.07
C ASP A 474 8.10 16.86 -13.88
N VAL A 475 7.19 15.97 -13.47
CA VAL A 475 6.38 16.15 -12.26
C VAL A 475 7.28 16.23 -11.02
N LYS A 476 8.23 15.32 -10.85
CA LYS A 476 9.20 15.38 -9.74
C LYS A 476 9.96 16.70 -9.72
N LYS A 477 10.48 17.13 -10.88
CA LYS A 477 11.23 18.38 -11.01
C LYS A 477 10.40 19.62 -10.69
N LEU A 478 9.10 19.61 -11.01
CA LEU A 478 8.18 20.70 -10.67
C LEU A 478 7.99 20.85 -9.15
N PHE A 479 7.77 19.72 -8.46
CA PHE A 479 7.50 19.72 -7.02
C PHE A 479 8.79 19.77 -6.18
N ASP A 480 9.88 19.21 -6.68
CA ASP A 480 11.17 19.08 -5.98
C ASP A 480 12.36 19.29 -6.92
N PRO A 481 12.62 20.55 -7.32
CA PRO A 481 13.66 20.88 -8.31
C PRO A 481 15.09 20.57 -7.86
N LYS A 482 15.32 20.38 -6.56
CA LYS A 482 16.64 20.03 -5.99
C LYS A 482 16.77 18.56 -5.62
N SER A 483 15.73 17.75 -5.87
CA SER A 483 15.68 16.32 -5.57
C SER A 483 16.04 15.98 -4.11
N ILE A 484 15.56 16.80 -3.16
CA ILE A 484 15.78 16.58 -1.71
C ILE A 484 14.68 15.72 -1.07
N MET A 485 13.46 15.68 -1.67
CA MET A 485 12.33 14.95 -1.13
C MET A 485 12.42 13.47 -1.46
N ASN A 486 12.76 12.65 -0.49
CA ASN A 486 12.84 11.19 -0.54
C ASN A 486 13.51 10.66 -1.82
N PRO A 487 14.77 11.05 -2.13
CA PRO A 487 15.43 10.70 -3.37
C PRO A 487 15.59 9.18 -3.56
N GLY A 488 15.67 8.73 -4.83
CA GLY A 488 15.83 7.32 -5.17
C GLY A 488 14.55 6.48 -5.03
N LYS A 489 13.38 7.11 -4.91
CA LYS A 489 12.05 6.50 -4.96
C LYS A 489 11.24 7.15 -6.08
N LYS A 490 10.34 6.38 -6.71
CA LYS A 490 9.47 6.79 -7.84
C LYS A 490 10.20 7.19 -9.12
N VAL A 491 11.24 7.98 -9.05
CA VAL A 491 12.12 8.35 -10.19
C VAL A 491 13.59 8.30 -9.77
N ILE A 492 14.46 7.89 -10.69
CA ILE A 492 15.91 7.82 -10.57
C ILE A 492 16.57 8.54 -11.73
#